data_dc4eebffd15f3feb558c288147631c59
#
_entry.id   dc4eebffd15f3feb558c288147631c59
#
_cell.length_a   1.000
_cell.length_b   1.000
_cell.length_c   1.000
_cell.angle_alpha   90.00
_cell.angle_beta   90.00
_cell.angle_gamma   90.00
#
_symmetry.space_group_name_H-M   'P 1'
#
loop_
_entity.id
_entity.type
_entity.pdbx_description
1 polymer ?
#
loop_
_entity_poly.entity_id
_entity_poly.type
_entity_poly.pdbx_seq_one_letter_code
_entity_poly.pdbx_strand_id
1 'polypeptide(L)'
;MTVLERSLAPLLSTSFGLQVLAKMVLLVPVLLVAARVRWVWMPRMGKVAFEQGLAWQGAAGLVRVELGVVLLILFFAAGLTGTLPAAHAQMVWPLPFRLSLAATWDKPGVVSTVVGASLLAMGGLAWLVHALVSGARADAAQGGRRIRLGAAVLTTLSGLAIVLYALSVDAYPDTYRRTDVSYNAVSVTRGAALFSQHCVSCHGPGGKGDGPLAARLPTRPADLTEPHTALHTAGDLFWWLTHGKPKTAMPGFAQEMTDEGRWDMVNFLRAFSAGFQARILTPQVVPGRPWLGPPDFDFVTRSGLTAALKEYRERKSVLLVFYSQPFSAQRLAELTRVYPRLQSSGAEVIAIALPGAPPLQSQPFPVATDGAQEAATAYLLLRRTLSDPGKTILGEAPSHMEFLLDRFGYVRARWLPQDEEGAGEGWRDTQFLLDQIERIHREPRILPPPDDHVH
;
A
#
# COMPACT_ATOMS: atom_id res chain seq x y z
N MET A 1 -0.55 -2.92 2.33
CA MET A 1 0.53 -3.94 2.44
C MET A 1 0.86 -4.18 3.90
N THR A 2 0.89 -5.42 4.37
CA THR A 2 1.33 -5.71 5.73
C THR A 2 2.82 -5.43 5.89
N VAL A 3 3.28 -5.15 7.13
CA VAL A 3 4.72 -4.95 7.42
C VAL A 3 5.54 -6.15 6.93
N LEU A 4 4.97 -7.36 6.99
CA LEU A 4 5.62 -8.60 6.54
C LEU A 4 5.82 -8.60 5.01
N GLU A 5 4.84 -8.15 4.23
CA GLU A 5 4.96 -8.06 2.77
C GLU A 5 6.02 -7.04 2.35
N ARG A 6 6.08 -5.90 3.04
CA ARG A 6 7.12 -4.86 2.80
C ARG A 6 8.53 -5.37 3.10
N SER A 7 8.69 -6.25 4.08
CA SER A 7 10.00 -6.78 4.45
C SER A 7 10.44 -7.99 3.63
N LEU A 8 9.52 -8.81 3.12
CA LEU A 8 9.83 -10.02 2.37
C LEU A 8 9.93 -9.78 0.85
N ALA A 9 9.18 -8.84 0.30
CA ALA A 9 9.22 -8.56 -1.14
C ALA A 9 10.64 -8.23 -1.64
N PRO A 10 11.43 -7.34 -1.01
CA PRO A 10 12.80 -7.06 -1.42
C PRO A 10 13.74 -8.27 -1.39
N LEU A 11 13.50 -9.25 -0.51
CA LEU A 11 14.31 -10.47 -0.42
C LEU A 11 14.18 -11.37 -1.66
N LEU A 12 12.99 -11.41 -2.27
CA LEU A 12 12.72 -12.26 -3.43
C LEU A 12 12.85 -11.50 -4.76
N SER A 13 12.71 -10.18 -4.76
CA SER A 13 12.59 -9.36 -5.96
C SER A 13 13.84 -8.56 -6.33
N THR A 14 14.90 -8.62 -5.52
CA THR A 14 16.17 -7.92 -5.80
C THR A 14 17.35 -8.87 -5.78
N SER A 15 18.40 -8.57 -6.56
CA SER A 15 19.65 -9.33 -6.53
C SER A 15 20.31 -9.32 -5.14
N PHE A 16 20.24 -8.19 -4.45
CA PHE A 16 20.71 -8.06 -3.07
C PHE A 16 19.93 -9.02 -2.15
N GLY A 17 18.60 -9.02 -2.22
CA GLY A 17 17.75 -9.87 -1.39
C GLY A 17 17.97 -11.36 -1.64
N LEU A 18 18.12 -11.77 -2.89
CA LEU A 18 18.42 -13.16 -3.24
C LEU A 18 19.75 -13.64 -2.68
N GLN A 19 20.81 -12.79 -2.68
CA GLN A 19 22.08 -13.13 -2.06
C GLN A 19 21.96 -13.24 -0.54
N VAL A 20 21.21 -12.35 0.11
CA VAL A 20 20.92 -12.45 1.56
C VAL A 20 20.17 -13.76 1.85
N LEU A 21 19.15 -14.09 1.06
CA LEU A 21 18.38 -15.32 1.23
C LEU A 21 19.26 -16.56 1.03
N ALA A 22 20.12 -16.58 0.01
CA ALA A 22 21.06 -17.66 -0.22
C ALA A 22 21.98 -17.88 1.00
N LYS A 23 22.50 -16.81 1.60
CA LYS A 23 23.31 -16.88 2.83
C LYS A 23 22.50 -17.46 4.00
N MET A 24 21.26 -17.03 4.19
CA MET A 24 20.40 -17.57 5.27
C MET A 24 20.13 -19.05 5.08
N VAL A 25 19.84 -19.48 3.84
CA VAL A 25 19.62 -20.90 3.53
C VAL A 25 20.88 -21.73 3.75
N LEU A 26 22.05 -21.23 3.34
CA LEU A 26 23.33 -21.89 3.54
C LEU A 26 23.77 -21.97 5.00
N LEU A 27 23.30 -21.07 5.86
CA LEU A 27 23.58 -21.12 7.31
C LEU A 27 22.94 -22.34 7.98
N VAL A 28 21.80 -22.81 7.48
CA VAL A 28 21.09 -23.98 8.06
C VAL A 28 21.95 -25.24 8.07
N PRO A 29 22.54 -25.72 6.94
CA PRO A 29 23.40 -26.88 6.95
C PRO A 29 24.65 -26.68 7.82
N VAL A 30 25.22 -25.48 7.90
CA VAL A 30 26.36 -25.20 8.82
C VAL A 30 25.94 -25.45 10.27
N LEU A 31 24.80 -24.89 10.69
CA LEU A 31 24.29 -25.11 12.05
C LEU A 31 23.94 -26.57 12.33
N LEU A 32 23.40 -27.30 11.36
CA LEU A 32 23.11 -28.73 11.50
C LEU A 32 24.37 -29.56 11.60
N VAL A 33 25.40 -29.26 10.83
CA VAL A 33 26.73 -29.92 10.93
C VAL A 33 27.37 -29.62 12.26
N ALA A 34 27.41 -28.35 12.68
CA ALA A 34 27.96 -27.95 13.98
C ALA A 34 27.23 -28.62 15.15
N ALA A 35 25.90 -28.68 15.10
CA ALA A 35 25.09 -29.38 16.10
C ALA A 35 25.42 -30.88 16.14
N ARG A 36 25.53 -31.52 14.96
CA ARG A 36 25.89 -32.95 14.86
C ARG A 36 27.31 -33.22 15.40
N VAL A 37 28.28 -32.36 15.08
CA VAL A 37 29.62 -32.46 15.63
C VAL A 37 29.58 -32.33 17.15
N ARG A 38 28.93 -31.31 17.69
CA ARG A 38 28.88 -31.02 19.13
C ARG A 38 28.17 -32.12 19.93
N TRP A 39 27.01 -32.59 19.47
CA TRP A 39 26.16 -33.48 20.30
C TRP A 39 26.33 -34.96 19.99
N VAL A 40 26.85 -35.33 18.81
CA VAL A 40 27.01 -36.74 18.41
C VAL A 40 28.49 -37.16 18.36
N TRP A 41 29.34 -36.34 17.74
CA TRP A 41 30.74 -36.74 17.52
C TRP A 41 31.66 -36.40 18.70
N MET A 42 31.56 -35.21 19.29
CA MET A 42 32.40 -34.85 20.45
C MET A 42 32.26 -35.83 21.64
N PRO A 43 31.07 -36.26 22.08
CA PRO A 43 30.93 -37.24 23.14
C PRO A 43 31.47 -38.61 22.77
N ARG A 44 31.45 -38.99 21.48
CA ARG A 44 32.00 -40.28 21.03
C ARG A 44 33.52 -40.26 20.93
N MET A 45 34.12 -39.16 20.54
CA MET A 45 35.57 -39.01 20.49
C MET A 45 36.22 -39.15 21.89
N GLY A 46 35.55 -38.69 22.93
CA GLY A 46 36.04 -38.87 24.33
C GLY A 46 36.00 -40.31 24.86
N LYS A 47 35.23 -41.21 24.23
CA LYS A 47 35.05 -42.60 24.72
C LYS A 47 35.77 -43.67 23.87
N VAL A 48 36.12 -43.40 22.62
CA VAL A 48 36.61 -44.44 21.68
C VAL A 48 37.83 -43.99 20.86
N ALA A 49 38.28 -42.77 21.02
CA ALA A 49 39.09 -42.09 20.02
C ALA A 49 40.58 -42.47 19.94
N PHE A 50 41.10 -43.35 20.76
CA PHE A 50 42.53 -43.66 20.69
C PHE A 50 42.86 -44.90 19.84
N GLU A 51 41.90 -45.77 19.53
CA GLU A 51 42.19 -47.07 18.90
C GLU A 51 41.80 -47.24 17.43
N GLN A 52 41.00 -46.34 16.83
CA GLN A 52 40.56 -46.51 15.45
C GLN A 52 40.52 -45.16 14.69
N GLY A 53 41.45 -44.94 13.80
CA GLY A 53 41.54 -43.75 12.92
C GLY A 53 40.34 -43.45 12.03
N LEU A 54 39.31 -44.31 11.97
CA LEU A 54 38.05 -44.16 11.28
C LEU A 54 37.17 -43.01 11.81
N ALA A 55 37.21 -42.75 13.13
CA ALA A 55 36.43 -41.64 13.74
C ALA A 55 36.94 -40.27 13.28
N TRP A 56 38.24 -40.10 13.12
CA TRP A 56 38.85 -38.86 12.63
C TRP A 56 38.58 -38.59 11.15
N GLN A 57 38.51 -39.63 10.32
CA GLN A 57 38.18 -39.47 8.88
C GLN A 57 36.75 -38.97 8.66
N GLY A 58 35.78 -39.47 9.46
CA GLY A 58 34.39 -39.00 9.40
C GLY A 58 34.24 -37.57 9.90
N ALA A 59 34.91 -37.19 11.00
CA ALA A 59 34.91 -35.82 11.49
C ALA A 59 35.59 -34.86 10.50
N ALA A 60 36.72 -35.25 9.92
CA ALA A 60 37.42 -34.44 8.91
C ALA A 60 36.57 -34.23 7.65
N GLY A 61 35.77 -35.23 7.25
CA GLY A 61 34.81 -35.10 6.15
C GLY A 61 33.75 -34.02 6.39
N LEU A 62 33.15 -34.04 7.61
CA LEU A 62 32.17 -33.04 8.01
C LEU A 62 32.74 -31.63 8.07
N VAL A 63 33.96 -31.47 8.63
CA VAL A 63 34.67 -30.16 8.69
C VAL A 63 34.98 -29.63 7.29
N ARG A 64 35.35 -30.49 6.32
CA ARG A 64 35.56 -30.05 4.93
C ARG A 64 34.27 -29.55 4.28
N VAL A 65 33.13 -30.23 4.50
CA VAL A 65 31.83 -29.78 4.01
C VAL A 65 31.44 -28.45 4.63
N GLU A 66 31.61 -28.31 5.95
CA GLU A 66 31.36 -27.08 6.69
C GLU A 66 32.20 -25.93 6.14
N LEU A 67 33.52 -26.13 5.95
CA LEU A 67 34.41 -25.14 5.34
C LEU A 67 33.97 -24.75 3.94
N GLY A 68 33.57 -25.71 3.11
CA GLY A 68 33.05 -25.42 1.76
C GLY A 68 31.81 -24.55 1.77
N VAL A 69 30.87 -24.84 2.69
CA VAL A 69 29.65 -24.02 2.83
C VAL A 69 29.96 -22.63 3.38
N VAL A 70 30.88 -22.50 4.33
CA VAL A 70 31.35 -21.19 4.85
C VAL A 70 32.01 -20.38 3.76
N LEU A 71 32.87 -20.97 2.92
CA LEU A 71 33.47 -20.27 1.78
C LEU A 71 32.41 -19.80 0.77
N LEU A 72 31.37 -20.59 0.55
CA LEU A 72 30.24 -20.19 -0.30
C LEU A 72 29.45 -19.03 0.32
N ILE A 73 29.24 -19.03 1.63
CA ILE A 73 28.61 -17.89 2.35
C ILE A 73 29.47 -16.63 2.21
N LEU A 74 30.79 -16.74 2.31
CA LEU A 74 31.72 -15.61 2.13
C LEU A 74 31.70 -15.11 0.69
N PHE A 75 31.61 -16.00 -0.30
CA PHE A 75 31.43 -15.62 -1.70
C PHE A 75 30.18 -14.76 -1.91
N PHE A 76 29.02 -15.19 -1.42
CA PHE A 76 27.79 -14.37 -1.49
C PHE A 76 27.92 -13.09 -0.64
N ALA A 77 28.64 -13.10 0.47
CA ALA A 77 28.91 -11.91 1.25
C ALA A 77 29.75 -10.88 0.49
N ALA A 78 30.76 -11.33 -0.23
CA ALA A 78 31.58 -10.47 -1.08
C ALA A 78 30.74 -9.93 -2.26
N GLY A 79 29.85 -10.75 -2.86
CA GLY A 79 28.94 -10.31 -3.90
C GLY A 79 28.02 -9.14 -3.50
N LEU A 80 27.62 -9.09 -2.21
CA LEU A 80 26.77 -8.00 -1.70
C LEU A 80 27.42 -6.62 -1.81
N THR A 81 28.76 -6.53 -1.74
CA THR A 81 29.47 -5.24 -1.83
C THR A 81 29.35 -4.58 -3.20
N GLY A 82 29.11 -5.39 -4.25
CA GLY A 82 28.93 -4.92 -5.63
C GLY A 82 27.48 -4.74 -6.07
N THR A 83 26.50 -5.03 -5.20
CA THR A 83 25.07 -4.92 -5.55
C THR A 83 24.43 -3.70 -4.93
N LEU A 84 23.49 -3.08 -5.67
CA LEU A 84 22.68 -1.99 -5.12
C LEU A 84 21.85 -2.49 -3.92
N PRO A 85 21.84 -1.74 -2.80
CA PRO A 85 20.96 -2.07 -1.67
C PRO A 85 19.51 -2.18 -2.13
N ALA A 86 18.76 -3.08 -1.51
CA ALA A 86 17.36 -3.34 -1.87
C ALA A 86 16.45 -2.09 -1.82
N ALA A 87 16.84 -1.07 -1.01
CA ALA A 87 16.14 0.21 -0.94
C ALA A 87 16.22 1.02 -2.24
N HIS A 88 17.28 0.85 -3.02
CA HIS A 88 17.55 1.61 -4.27
C HIS A 88 17.42 0.75 -5.53
N ALA A 89 17.22 -0.56 -5.39
CA ALA A 89 17.05 -1.46 -6.52
C ALA A 89 15.59 -1.47 -6.98
N GLN A 90 15.38 -1.47 -8.31
CA GLN A 90 14.05 -1.78 -8.85
C GLN A 90 13.71 -3.23 -8.54
N MET A 91 12.49 -3.44 -8.03
CA MET A 91 12.01 -4.76 -7.66
C MET A 91 11.34 -5.41 -8.87
N VAL A 92 11.79 -6.63 -9.21
CA VAL A 92 11.15 -7.49 -10.22
C VAL A 92 10.63 -8.73 -9.50
N TRP A 93 9.32 -8.87 -9.39
CA TRP A 93 8.71 -9.97 -8.66
C TRP A 93 8.76 -11.26 -9.50
N PRO A 94 9.34 -12.36 -8.96
CA PRO A 94 9.61 -13.55 -9.77
C PRO A 94 8.45 -14.56 -9.83
N LEU A 95 7.42 -14.40 -8.97
CA LEU A 95 6.35 -15.39 -8.84
C LEU A 95 5.05 -14.90 -9.47
N PRO A 96 4.21 -15.78 -10.04
CA PRO A 96 2.92 -15.39 -10.61
C PRO A 96 1.85 -15.09 -9.54
N PHE A 97 2.20 -15.14 -8.27
CA PHE A 97 1.32 -14.86 -7.14
C PHE A 97 2.05 -14.12 -6.02
N ARG A 98 1.29 -13.45 -5.19
CA ARG A 98 1.70 -12.90 -3.89
C ARG A 98 0.70 -13.28 -2.81
N LEU A 99 1.11 -13.20 -1.55
CA LEU A 99 0.21 -13.45 -0.43
C LEU A 99 -0.36 -12.11 0.06
N SER A 100 -1.68 -12.00 0.20
CA SER A 100 -2.32 -10.79 0.69
C SER A 100 -3.53 -11.13 1.57
N LEU A 101 -3.40 -10.88 2.87
CA LEU A 101 -4.53 -10.98 3.80
C LEU A 101 -5.62 -9.96 3.47
N ALA A 102 -5.24 -8.70 3.18
CA ALA A 102 -6.19 -7.63 2.92
C ALA A 102 -7.06 -7.90 1.68
N ALA A 103 -6.50 -8.53 0.64
CA ALA A 103 -7.23 -8.81 -0.60
C ALA A 103 -8.01 -10.14 -0.57
N THR A 104 -7.81 -10.98 0.45
CA THR A 104 -8.41 -12.33 0.49
C THR A 104 -9.31 -12.57 1.69
N TRP A 105 -9.07 -11.90 2.83
CA TRP A 105 -9.72 -12.21 4.10
C TRP A 105 -11.24 -12.10 4.07
N ASP A 106 -11.76 -11.11 3.36
CA ASP A 106 -13.21 -10.86 3.25
C ASP A 106 -13.90 -11.73 2.18
N LYS A 107 -13.15 -12.56 1.45
CA LYS A 107 -13.74 -13.47 0.46
C LYS A 107 -14.46 -14.63 1.16
N PRO A 108 -15.65 -15.03 0.67
CA PRO A 108 -16.39 -16.15 1.25
C PRO A 108 -15.55 -17.42 1.32
N GLY A 109 -15.53 -18.07 2.48
CA GLY A 109 -14.85 -19.34 2.69
C GLY A 109 -13.34 -19.27 2.96
N VAL A 110 -12.67 -18.13 2.76
CA VAL A 110 -11.21 -18.03 2.99
C VAL A 110 -10.87 -18.23 4.46
N VAL A 111 -11.58 -17.58 5.37
CA VAL A 111 -11.30 -17.71 6.82
C VAL A 111 -11.44 -19.17 7.27
N SER A 112 -12.53 -19.84 6.91
CA SER A 112 -12.75 -21.26 7.26
C SER A 112 -11.70 -22.18 6.66
N THR A 113 -11.30 -21.93 5.40
CA THR A 113 -10.24 -22.68 4.73
C THR A 113 -8.89 -22.46 5.44
N VAL A 114 -8.52 -21.24 5.77
CA VAL A 114 -7.27 -20.93 6.47
C VAL A 114 -7.26 -21.58 7.86
N VAL A 115 -8.33 -21.48 8.63
CA VAL A 115 -8.42 -22.11 9.96
C VAL A 115 -8.33 -23.64 9.84
N GLY A 116 -9.11 -24.27 8.98
CA GLY A 116 -9.10 -25.72 8.81
C GLY A 116 -7.76 -26.25 8.32
N ALA A 117 -7.13 -25.60 7.34
CA ALA A 117 -5.82 -25.96 6.81
C ALA A 117 -4.68 -25.71 7.83
N SER A 118 -4.80 -24.67 8.66
CA SER A 118 -3.85 -24.44 9.76
C SER A 118 -3.94 -25.53 10.83
N LEU A 119 -5.15 -25.97 11.17
CA LEU A 119 -5.35 -27.11 12.09
C LEU A 119 -4.77 -28.41 11.51
N LEU A 120 -4.95 -28.63 10.19
CA LEU A 120 -4.36 -29.78 9.49
C LEU A 120 -2.83 -29.74 9.53
N ALA A 121 -2.21 -28.58 9.26
CA ALA A 121 -0.77 -28.40 9.31
C ALA A 121 -0.22 -28.61 10.74
N MET A 122 -0.88 -28.05 11.75
CA MET A 122 -0.49 -28.23 13.15
C MET A 122 -0.64 -29.68 13.62
N GLY A 123 -1.72 -30.36 13.24
CA GLY A 123 -1.93 -31.77 13.51
C GLY A 123 -0.86 -32.66 12.87
N GLY A 124 -0.51 -32.37 11.60
CA GLY A 124 0.60 -33.04 10.90
C GLY A 124 1.94 -32.83 11.59
N LEU A 125 2.24 -31.60 12.03
CA LEU A 125 3.47 -31.26 12.75
C LEU A 125 3.53 -31.95 14.13
N ALA A 126 2.44 -31.94 14.89
CA ALA A 126 2.35 -32.64 16.15
C ALA A 126 2.57 -34.16 15.99
N TRP A 127 1.97 -34.74 14.92
CA TRP A 127 2.20 -36.14 14.57
C TRP A 127 3.66 -36.41 14.19
N LEU A 128 4.28 -35.53 13.40
CA LEU A 128 5.69 -35.61 13.04
C LEU A 128 6.59 -35.61 14.27
N VAL A 129 6.37 -34.65 15.18
CA VAL A 129 7.12 -34.57 16.45
C VAL A 129 6.92 -35.84 17.28
N HIS A 130 5.69 -36.33 17.42
CA HIS A 130 5.40 -37.57 18.14
C HIS A 130 6.11 -38.77 17.50
N ALA A 131 6.08 -38.91 16.16
CA ALA A 131 6.74 -39.99 15.44
C ALA A 131 8.29 -39.97 15.58
N LEU A 132 8.87 -38.77 15.69
CA LEU A 132 10.31 -38.59 15.93
C LEU A 132 10.69 -38.98 17.35
N VAL A 133 9.91 -38.54 18.35
CA VAL A 133 10.19 -38.83 19.77
C VAL A 133 9.92 -40.29 20.14
N SER A 134 8.79 -40.86 19.70
CA SER A 134 8.42 -42.26 20.00
C SER A 134 9.31 -43.25 19.26
N GLY A 135 9.74 -42.93 18.04
CA GLY A 135 10.67 -43.79 17.29
C GLY A 135 12.09 -43.89 17.86
N ALA A 136 12.45 -43.01 18.79
CA ALA A 136 13.73 -43.13 19.56
C ALA A 136 13.65 -44.16 20.67
N ARG A 137 12.45 -44.68 21.00
CA ARG A 137 12.22 -45.60 22.14
C ARG A 137 11.83 -47.02 21.71
N ALA A 138 11.58 -47.29 20.45
CA ALA A 138 11.14 -48.60 20.00
C ALA A 138 11.98 -49.12 18.82
N ASP A 139 12.48 -50.34 18.89
CA ASP A 139 13.08 -51.13 17.80
C ASP A 139 12.01 -51.58 16.79
N ALA A 140 11.11 -50.72 16.41
CA ALA A 140 10.04 -51.02 15.46
C ALA A 140 10.57 -51.08 14.01
N ALA A 141 10.09 -52.04 13.24
CA ALA A 141 10.43 -52.31 11.84
C ALA A 141 10.59 -50.99 11.04
N GLN A 142 11.78 -50.74 10.51
CA GLN A 142 12.21 -49.49 9.86
C GLN A 142 11.25 -49.04 8.76
N GLY A 143 10.52 -49.94 8.10
CA GLY A 143 9.52 -49.61 7.06
C GLY A 143 8.31 -48.83 7.59
N GLY A 144 7.71 -49.25 8.68
CA GLY A 144 6.53 -48.58 9.25
C GLY A 144 6.80 -47.19 9.81
N ARG A 145 8.04 -46.93 10.25
CA ARG A 145 8.49 -45.62 10.73
C ARG A 145 8.59 -44.62 9.56
N ARG A 146 9.20 -45.02 8.43
CA ARG A 146 9.36 -44.18 7.25
C ARG A 146 8.01 -43.75 6.69
N ILE A 147 7.03 -44.67 6.64
CA ILE A 147 5.68 -44.40 6.15
C ILE A 147 4.98 -43.37 7.07
N ARG A 148 5.04 -43.53 8.40
CA ARG A 148 4.44 -42.58 9.35
C ARG A 148 5.08 -41.20 9.29
N LEU A 149 6.39 -41.09 9.17
CA LEU A 149 7.11 -39.84 9.00
C LEU A 149 6.73 -39.16 7.66
N GLY A 150 6.70 -39.95 6.57
CA GLY A 150 6.28 -39.44 5.27
C GLY A 150 4.84 -38.90 5.26
N ALA A 151 3.91 -39.63 5.87
CA ALA A 151 2.51 -39.21 6.00
C ALA A 151 2.38 -37.93 6.84
N ALA A 152 3.08 -37.83 7.96
CA ALA A 152 3.06 -36.63 8.82
C ALA A 152 3.63 -35.39 8.09
N VAL A 153 4.73 -35.56 7.36
CA VAL A 153 5.31 -34.49 6.52
C VAL A 153 4.33 -34.08 5.44
N LEU A 154 3.73 -35.03 4.73
CA LEU A 154 2.75 -34.75 3.67
C LEU A 154 1.54 -33.99 4.21
N THR A 155 1.00 -34.41 5.35
CA THR A 155 -0.15 -33.73 5.99
C THR A 155 0.20 -32.29 6.37
N THR A 156 1.38 -32.06 6.95
CA THR A 156 1.85 -30.72 7.30
C THR A 156 1.99 -29.83 6.07
N LEU A 157 2.67 -30.34 5.04
CA LEU A 157 2.91 -29.59 3.80
C LEU A 157 1.60 -29.32 3.03
N SER A 158 0.65 -30.27 3.03
CA SER A 158 -0.66 -30.07 2.40
C SER A 158 -1.45 -28.97 3.12
N GLY A 159 -1.50 -28.97 4.46
CA GLY A 159 -2.13 -27.88 5.21
C GLY A 159 -1.50 -26.54 4.93
N LEU A 160 -0.18 -26.45 4.92
CA LEU A 160 0.54 -25.21 4.59
C LEU A 160 0.25 -24.74 3.15
N ALA A 161 0.27 -25.66 2.17
CA ALA A 161 0.00 -25.34 0.77
C ALA A 161 -1.42 -24.81 0.58
N ILE A 162 -2.42 -25.37 1.28
CA ILE A 162 -3.81 -24.88 1.23
C ILE A 162 -3.90 -23.46 1.82
N VAL A 163 -3.22 -23.18 2.94
CA VAL A 163 -3.18 -21.81 3.51
C VAL A 163 -2.55 -20.83 2.52
N LEU A 164 -1.39 -21.18 1.94
CA LEU A 164 -0.71 -20.32 0.97
C LEU A 164 -1.58 -20.08 -0.27
N TYR A 165 -2.26 -21.11 -0.77
CA TYR A 165 -3.18 -20.98 -1.90
C TYR A 165 -4.38 -20.08 -1.57
N ALA A 166 -5.01 -20.26 -0.42
CA ALA A 166 -6.16 -19.45 0.02
C ALA A 166 -5.83 -17.97 0.17
N LEU A 167 -4.59 -17.64 0.52
CA LEU A 167 -4.10 -16.27 0.69
C LEU A 167 -3.42 -15.71 -0.56
N SER A 168 -3.31 -16.51 -1.64
CA SER A 168 -2.65 -16.07 -2.87
C SER A 168 -3.56 -15.19 -3.72
N VAL A 169 -2.97 -14.16 -4.32
CA VAL A 169 -3.55 -13.32 -5.36
C VAL A 169 -2.57 -13.24 -6.52
N ASP A 170 -3.08 -12.95 -7.72
CA ASP A 170 -2.23 -12.77 -8.90
C ASP A 170 -1.19 -11.68 -8.66
N ALA A 171 0.00 -11.90 -9.16
CA ALA A 171 1.09 -10.94 -9.11
C ALA A 171 1.87 -10.96 -10.43
N TYR A 172 2.54 -9.85 -10.71
CA TYR A 172 3.22 -9.57 -11.95
C TYR A 172 4.66 -9.12 -11.68
N PRO A 173 5.54 -9.14 -12.67
CA PRO A 173 6.91 -8.65 -12.49
C PRO A 173 6.99 -7.23 -11.88
N ASP A 174 6.05 -6.36 -12.21
CA ASP A 174 5.99 -4.98 -11.71
C ASP A 174 5.21 -4.82 -10.40
N THR A 175 4.64 -5.88 -9.81
CA THR A 175 3.77 -5.78 -8.61
C THR A 175 4.36 -4.92 -7.49
N TYR A 176 5.67 -4.97 -7.28
CA TYR A 176 6.39 -4.17 -6.28
C TYR A 176 7.30 -3.10 -6.90
N ARG A 177 7.11 -2.81 -8.20
CA ARG A 177 7.86 -1.74 -8.87
C ARG A 177 7.59 -0.41 -8.21
N ARG A 178 8.65 0.35 -7.94
CA ARG A 178 8.59 1.70 -7.41
C ARG A 178 8.54 2.71 -8.55
N THR A 179 7.87 3.82 -8.30
CA THR A 179 7.83 4.95 -9.22
C THR A 179 8.58 6.14 -8.66
N ASP A 180 9.17 6.93 -9.55
CA ASP A 180 9.75 8.24 -9.23
C ASP A 180 8.69 9.36 -9.40
N VAL A 181 7.48 9.03 -9.91
CA VAL A 181 6.38 9.97 -10.06
C VAL A 181 5.64 10.12 -8.74
N SER A 182 5.77 11.27 -8.12
CA SER A 182 5.14 11.58 -6.83
C SER A 182 3.61 11.63 -6.94
N TYR A 183 2.92 11.20 -5.88
CA TYR A 183 1.47 11.34 -5.76
C TYR A 183 1.11 12.79 -5.41
N ASN A 184 0.95 13.61 -6.42
CA ASN A 184 0.64 15.03 -6.28
C ASN A 184 -0.46 15.48 -7.26
N ALA A 185 -0.94 16.69 -7.09
CA ALA A 185 -2.03 17.26 -7.89
C ALA A 185 -1.70 17.35 -9.38
N VAL A 186 -0.45 17.64 -9.74
CA VAL A 186 0.00 17.72 -11.15
C VAL A 186 -0.12 16.35 -11.81
N SER A 187 0.42 15.32 -11.17
CA SER A 187 0.35 13.93 -11.66
C SER A 187 -1.11 13.46 -11.77
N VAL A 188 -1.94 13.71 -10.75
CA VAL A 188 -3.36 13.37 -10.78
C VAL A 188 -4.09 14.07 -11.92
N THR A 189 -3.81 15.35 -12.18
CA THR A 189 -4.43 16.13 -13.26
C THR A 189 -4.01 15.62 -14.65
N ARG A 190 -2.73 15.27 -14.83
CA ARG A 190 -2.24 14.63 -16.07
C ARG A 190 -2.92 13.27 -16.29
N GLY A 191 -3.00 12.44 -15.23
CA GLY A 191 -3.70 11.17 -15.27
C GLY A 191 -5.18 11.30 -15.59
N ALA A 192 -5.87 12.34 -15.07
CA ALA A 192 -7.26 12.64 -15.41
C ALA A 192 -7.46 12.94 -16.90
N ALA A 193 -6.54 13.69 -17.51
CA ALA A 193 -6.56 13.96 -18.94
C ALA A 193 -6.39 12.68 -19.77
N LEU A 194 -5.44 11.82 -19.40
CA LEU A 194 -5.22 10.52 -20.04
C LEU A 194 -6.42 9.58 -19.86
N PHE A 195 -7.05 9.58 -18.69
CA PHE A 195 -8.27 8.81 -18.44
C PHE A 195 -9.41 9.25 -19.35
N SER A 196 -9.60 10.55 -19.48
CA SER A 196 -10.62 11.10 -20.39
C SER A 196 -10.40 10.70 -21.85
N GLN A 197 -9.15 10.63 -22.27
CA GLN A 197 -8.76 10.30 -23.63
C GLN A 197 -8.86 8.80 -23.96
N HIS A 198 -8.43 7.92 -23.04
CA HIS A 198 -8.22 6.50 -23.34
C HIS A 198 -9.17 5.55 -22.61
N CYS A 199 -9.79 5.94 -21.49
CA CYS A 199 -10.49 5.01 -20.59
C CYS A 199 -12.00 5.21 -20.54
N VAL A 200 -12.50 6.44 -20.75
CA VAL A 200 -13.93 6.81 -20.62
C VAL A 200 -14.82 5.99 -21.55
N SER A 201 -14.36 5.66 -22.75
CA SER A 201 -15.12 4.87 -23.72
C SER A 201 -15.59 3.51 -23.17
N CYS A 202 -14.80 2.88 -22.29
CA CYS A 202 -15.13 1.62 -21.66
C CYS A 202 -15.59 1.78 -20.21
N HIS A 203 -14.83 2.56 -19.41
CA HIS A 203 -15.10 2.71 -17.98
C HIS A 203 -16.14 3.77 -17.62
N GLY A 204 -16.54 4.61 -18.59
CA GLY A 204 -17.42 5.74 -18.33
C GLY A 204 -16.72 6.89 -17.60
N PRO A 205 -17.27 8.12 -17.66
CA PRO A 205 -16.69 9.30 -16.99
C PRO A 205 -16.76 9.17 -15.46
N GLY A 206 -17.70 8.38 -14.94
CA GLY A 206 -17.83 8.02 -13.53
C GLY A 206 -16.94 6.86 -13.10
N GLY A 207 -16.29 6.15 -14.02
CA GLY A 207 -15.43 5.00 -13.75
C GLY A 207 -16.17 3.74 -13.33
N LYS A 208 -17.49 3.66 -13.58
CA LYS A 208 -18.36 2.53 -13.13
C LYS A 208 -18.41 1.35 -14.09
N GLY A 209 -17.59 1.36 -15.14
CA GLY A 209 -17.65 0.35 -16.20
C GLY A 209 -18.91 0.44 -17.06
N ASP A 210 -19.46 1.64 -17.22
CA ASP A 210 -20.68 1.98 -17.91
C ASP A 210 -20.45 2.87 -19.15
N GLY A 211 -19.24 2.88 -19.67
CA GLY A 211 -18.91 3.61 -20.88
C GLY A 211 -19.68 3.10 -22.12
N PRO A 212 -19.76 3.91 -23.19
CA PRO A 212 -20.55 3.59 -24.38
C PRO A 212 -20.14 2.26 -25.06
N LEU A 213 -18.91 1.79 -24.88
CA LEU A 213 -18.45 0.51 -25.40
C LEU A 213 -18.70 -0.66 -24.45
N ALA A 214 -18.99 -0.41 -23.16
CA ALA A 214 -19.09 -1.45 -22.12
C ALA A 214 -20.06 -2.60 -22.47
N ALA A 215 -21.23 -2.24 -23.04
CA ALA A 215 -22.25 -3.23 -23.41
C ALA A 215 -21.84 -4.15 -24.57
N ARG A 216 -20.80 -3.81 -25.31
CA ARG A 216 -20.32 -4.58 -26.48
C ARG A 216 -19.14 -5.49 -26.12
N LEU A 217 -18.61 -5.38 -24.90
CA LEU A 217 -17.46 -6.14 -24.46
C LEU A 217 -17.88 -7.51 -23.90
N PRO A 218 -17.10 -8.57 -24.12
CA PRO A 218 -17.40 -9.92 -23.59
C PRO A 218 -17.37 -9.97 -22.06
N THR A 219 -16.64 -9.06 -21.44
CA THR A 219 -16.58 -8.90 -19.97
C THR A 219 -16.80 -7.42 -19.66
N ARG A 220 -17.72 -7.13 -18.74
CA ARG A 220 -17.97 -5.76 -18.30
C ARG A 220 -16.68 -5.15 -17.72
N PRO A 221 -16.33 -3.91 -18.07
CA PRO A 221 -15.24 -3.19 -17.44
C PRO A 221 -15.43 -3.08 -15.94
N ALA A 222 -14.34 -3.15 -15.19
CA ALA A 222 -14.39 -3.02 -13.73
C ALA A 222 -14.91 -1.64 -13.31
N ASP A 223 -15.66 -1.61 -12.20
CA ASP A 223 -15.97 -0.39 -11.48
C ASP A 223 -14.72 0.06 -10.71
N LEU A 224 -14.09 1.15 -11.18
CA LEU A 224 -12.86 1.71 -10.62
C LEU A 224 -13.11 2.48 -9.33
N THR A 225 -14.37 2.68 -8.94
CA THR A 225 -14.75 3.39 -7.72
C THR A 225 -14.87 2.46 -6.52
N GLU A 226 -14.94 1.16 -6.74
CA GLU A 226 -15.09 0.18 -5.67
C GLU A 226 -13.84 0.10 -4.77
N PRO A 227 -14.02 -0.19 -3.47
CA PRO A 227 -12.91 -0.30 -2.52
C PRO A 227 -11.83 -1.32 -2.92
N HIS A 228 -12.19 -2.37 -3.69
CA HIS A 228 -11.23 -3.38 -4.13
C HIS A 228 -10.14 -2.80 -5.06
N THR A 229 -10.40 -1.70 -5.75
CA THR A 229 -9.39 -1.03 -6.58
C THR A 229 -8.18 -0.59 -5.75
N ALA A 230 -8.42 -0.16 -4.51
CA ALA A 230 -7.37 0.19 -3.56
C ALA A 230 -6.59 -1.02 -2.99
N LEU A 231 -7.05 -2.26 -3.23
CA LEU A 231 -6.36 -3.48 -2.80
C LEU A 231 -5.29 -3.94 -3.79
N HIS A 232 -5.30 -3.39 -5.01
CA HIS A 232 -4.24 -3.64 -5.98
C HIS A 232 -3.01 -2.78 -5.67
N THR A 233 -1.82 -3.34 -5.87
CA THR A 233 -0.61 -2.53 -5.76
C THR A 233 -0.52 -1.54 -6.93
N ALA A 234 0.23 -0.47 -6.74
CA ALA A 234 0.49 0.47 -7.83
C ALA A 234 1.17 -0.21 -9.02
N GLY A 235 2.05 -1.17 -8.74
CA GLY A 235 2.72 -1.97 -9.76
C GLY A 235 1.78 -2.90 -10.52
N ASP A 236 0.74 -3.48 -9.86
CA ASP A 236 -0.29 -4.26 -10.56
C ASP A 236 -1.06 -3.38 -11.55
N LEU A 237 -1.47 -2.16 -11.13
CA LEU A 237 -2.14 -1.20 -11.99
C LEU A 237 -1.24 -0.76 -13.15
N PHE A 238 0.03 -0.48 -12.86
CA PHE A 238 1.02 -0.13 -13.88
C PHE A 238 1.22 -1.26 -14.91
N TRP A 239 1.29 -2.52 -14.44
CA TRP A 239 1.40 -3.69 -15.30
C TRP A 239 0.20 -3.81 -16.23
N TRP A 240 -1.03 -3.65 -15.73
CA TRP A 240 -2.23 -3.72 -16.56
C TRP A 240 -2.32 -2.58 -17.56
N LEU A 241 -1.93 -1.38 -17.18
CA LEU A 241 -1.83 -0.25 -18.11
C LEU A 241 -0.78 -0.51 -19.20
N THR A 242 0.28 -1.23 -18.89
CA THR A 242 1.35 -1.54 -19.84
C THR A 242 0.97 -2.68 -20.79
N HIS A 243 0.43 -3.78 -20.27
CA HIS A 243 0.26 -5.05 -20.99
C HIS A 243 -1.22 -5.42 -21.25
N GLY A 244 -2.16 -4.68 -20.70
CA GLY A 244 -3.57 -5.07 -20.64
C GLY A 244 -3.86 -6.03 -19.47
N LYS A 245 -5.14 -6.23 -19.17
CA LYS A 245 -5.54 -7.15 -18.10
C LYS A 245 -5.85 -8.54 -18.70
N PRO A 246 -5.13 -9.58 -18.26
CA PRO A 246 -5.33 -10.95 -18.78
C PRO A 246 -6.78 -11.41 -18.67
N LYS A 247 -7.26 -12.13 -19.66
CA LYS A 247 -8.63 -12.68 -19.75
C LYS A 247 -9.75 -11.64 -19.79
N THR A 248 -9.44 -10.38 -20.11
CA THR A 248 -10.41 -9.30 -20.30
C THR A 248 -10.20 -8.61 -21.63
N ALA A 249 -11.11 -7.71 -22.00
CA ALA A 249 -10.99 -6.88 -23.20
C ALA A 249 -10.12 -5.62 -22.99
N MET A 250 -9.56 -5.41 -21.81
CA MET A 250 -8.71 -4.26 -21.52
C MET A 250 -7.36 -4.38 -22.22
N PRO A 251 -7.03 -3.52 -23.20
CA PRO A 251 -5.74 -3.54 -23.89
C PRO A 251 -4.62 -2.95 -23.03
N GLY A 252 -3.36 -3.18 -23.46
CA GLY A 252 -2.22 -2.42 -22.96
C GLY A 252 -2.07 -1.09 -23.68
N PHE A 253 -1.50 -0.11 -23.00
CA PHE A 253 -1.33 1.28 -23.48
C PHE A 253 0.15 1.71 -23.54
N ALA A 254 1.06 0.75 -23.66
CA ALA A 254 2.50 1.05 -23.72
C ALA A 254 2.91 1.86 -24.96
N GLN A 255 2.13 1.79 -26.04
CA GLN A 255 2.38 2.54 -27.27
C GLN A 255 1.75 3.95 -27.23
N GLU A 256 0.67 4.12 -26.48
CA GLU A 256 -0.10 5.36 -26.39
C GLU A 256 0.36 6.27 -25.24
N MET A 257 1.00 5.69 -24.22
CA MET A 257 1.43 6.39 -23.01
C MET A 257 2.89 6.08 -22.68
N THR A 258 3.65 7.10 -22.29
CA THR A 258 4.99 6.93 -21.70
C THR A 258 4.91 6.23 -20.34
N ASP A 259 6.03 5.76 -19.82
CA ASP A 259 6.11 5.21 -18.44
C ASP A 259 5.60 6.22 -17.41
N GLU A 260 6.02 7.50 -17.52
CA GLU A 260 5.55 8.59 -16.65
C GLU A 260 4.03 8.77 -16.75
N GLY A 261 3.47 8.80 -17.97
CA GLY A 261 2.02 8.92 -18.19
C GLY A 261 1.23 7.75 -17.59
N ARG A 262 1.77 6.52 -17.64
CA ARG A 262 1.13 5.38 -16.97
C ARG A 262 1.17 5.51 -15.45
N TRP A 263 2.24 6.06 -14.88
CA TRP A 263 2.29 6.37 -13.45
C TRP A 263 1.37 7.52 -13.05
N ASP A 264 1.24 8.55 -13.89
CA ASP A 264 0.24 9.62 -13.70
C ASP A 264 -1.18 9.03 -13.70
N MET A 265 -1.47 8.07 -14.59
CA MET A 265 -2.73 7.34 -14.60
C MET A 265 -2.94 6.53 -13.31
N VAL A 266 -1.92 5.84 -12.79
CA VAL A 266 -1.99 5.11 -11.52
C VAL A 266 -2.32 6.09 -10.38
N ASN A 267 -1.67 7.24 -10.31
CA ASN A 267 -1.93 8.27 -9.31
C ASN A 267 -3.36 8.82 -9.43
N PHE A 268 -3.85 9.04 -10.65
CA PHE A 268 -5.24 9.42 -10.88
C PHE A 268 -6.22 8.34 -10.39
N LEU A 269 -6.03 7.07 -10.73
CA LEU A 269 -6.90 5.98 -10.30
C LEU A 269 -6.97 5.86 -8.77
N ARG A 270 -5.87 6.14 -8.09
CA ARG A 270 -5.81 6.19 -6.62
C ARG A 270 -6.64 7.34 -6.06
N ALA A 271 -6.42 8.55 -6.57
CA ALA A 271 -7.20 9.71 -6.17
C ALA A 271 -8.69 9.52 -6.48
N PHE A 272 -9.00 8.83 -7.58
CA PHE A 272 -10.33 8.49 -8.00
C PHE A 272 -11.03 7.54 -7.02
N SER A 273 -10.36 6.46 -6.61
CA SER A 273 -10.86 5.54 -5.58
C SER A 273 -10.96 6.22 -4.21
N ALA A 274 -9.97 7.03 -3.83
CA ALA A 274 -10.02 7.86 -2.62
C ALA A 274 -11.21 8.83 -2.65
N GLY A 275 -11.52 9.42 -3.80
CA GLY A 275 -12.69 10.26 -4.01
C GLY A 275 -14.01 9.54 -3.71
N PHE A 276 -14.12 8.28 -4.09
CA PHE A 276 -15.29 7.47 -3.73
C PHE A 276 -15.35 7.19 -2.23
N GLN A 277 -14.23 6.93 -1.59
CA GLN A 277 -14.16 6.77 -0.14
C GLN A 277 -14.51 8.08 0.59
N ALA A 278 -14.13 9.23 0.04
CA ALA A 278 -14.43 10.54 0.60
C ALA A 278 -15.94 10.84 0.72
N ARG A 279 -16.83 10.12 0.00
CA ARG A 279 -18.28 10.35 0.03
C ARG A 279 -18.92 10.28 1.42
N ILE A 280 -18.27 9.61 2.38
CA ILE A 280 -18.75 9.50 3.76
C ILE A 280 -18.25 10.63 4.68
N LEU A 281 -17.37 11.50 4.17
CA LEU A 281 -16.89 12.65 4.93
C LEU A 281 -18.00 13.67 5.11
N THR A 282 -18.11 14.19 6.31
CA THR A 282 -19.04 15.25 6.72
C THR A 282 -18.25 16.40 7.31
N PRO A 283 -18.87 17.53 7.67
CA PRO A 283 -18.21 18.59 8.45
C PRO A 283 -17.77 18.16 9.85
N GLN A 284 -18.31 17.04 10.36
CA GLN A 284 -17.94 16.50 11.66
C GLN A 284 -16.83 15.46 11.55
N VAL A 285 -15.77 15.63 12.33
CA VAL A 285 -14.69 14.64 12.47
C VAL A 285 -15.21 13.40 13.19
N VAL A 286 -15.06 12.23 12.54
CA VAL A 286 -15.29 10.93 13.16
C VAL A 286 -13.96 10.39 13.67
N PRO A 287 -13.80 10.10 14.97
CA PRO A 287 -12.56 9.55 15.52
C PRO A 287 -12.15 8.25 14.81
N GLY A 288 -10.86 8.15 14.48
CA GLY A 288 -10.29 6.95 13.85
C GLY A 288 -10.71 6.70 12.41
N ARG A 289 -11.47 7.58 11.74
CA ARG A 289 -11.92 7.44 10.35
C ARG A 289 -12.23 8.79 9.70
N PRO A 290 -12.19 8.86 8.36
CA PRO A 290 -11.46 8.03 7.40
C PRO A 290 -10.00 8.49 7.25
N TRP A 291 -9.15 7.59 6.75
CA TRP A 291 -7.75 7.83 6.45
C TRP A 291 -7.60 8.10 4.96
N LEU A 292 -7.81 9.32 4.52
CA LEU A 292 -7.61 9.69 3.13
C LEU A 292 -6.34 10.54 3.03
N GLY A 293 -5.32 9.97 2.40
CA GLY A 293 -4.15 10.72 1.96
C GLY A 293 -4.52 11.53 0.70
N PRO A 294 -4.64 12.86 0.81
CA PRO A 294 -4.92 13.68 -0.36
C PRO A 294 -3.67 13.80 -1.24
N PRO A 295 -3.82 14.11 -2.55
CA PRO A 295 -2.70 14.51 -3.38
C PRO A 295 -1.97 15.71 -2.77
N ASP A 296 -0.63 15.63 -2.69
CA ASP A 296 0.19 16.76 -2.32
C ASP A 296 0.19 17.82 -3.44
N PHE A 297 0.50 19.05 -3.14
CA PHE A 297 0.71 20.09 -4.15
C PHE A 297 1.66 21.16 -3.66
N ASP A 298 2.45 21.65 -4.58
CA ASP A 298 3.27 22.82 -4.40
C ASP A 298 2.47 24.06 -4.84
N PHE A 299 2.67 25.18 -4.17
CA PHE A 299 2.01 26.43 -4.51
C PHE A 299 2.91 27.61 -4.22
N VAL A 300 2.70 28.68 -4.97
CA VAL A 300 3.31 29.98 -4.70
C VAL A 300 2.27 30.85 -4.02
N THR A 301 2.65 31.46 -2.92
CA THR A 301 1.81 32.44 -2.25
C THR A 301 1.88 33.78 -2.97
N ARG A 302 0.90 34.65 -2.74
CA ARG A 302 0.91 36.02 -3.28
C ARG A 302 2.14 36.83 -2.87
N SER A 303 2.75 36.52 -1.74
CA SER A 303 4.02 37.15 -1.30
C SER A 303 5.25 36.61 -2.04
N GLY A 304 5.10 35.67 -2.97
CA GLY A 304 6.16 35.04 -3.73
C GLY A 304 6.87 33.89 -2.99
N LEU A 305 6.37 33.47 -1.83
CA LEU A 305 6.91 32.30 -1.13
C LEU A 305 6.40 31.03 -1.78
N THR A 306 7.30 30.13 -2.14
CA THR A 306 6.98 28.75 -2.54
C THR A 306 6.78 27.90 -1.29
N ALA A 307 5.72 27.12 -1.27
CA ALA A 307 5.39 26.18 -0.20
C ALA A 307 4.77 24.91 -0.77
N ALA A 308 4.83 23.82 -0.01
CA ALA A 308 4.16 22.56 -0.33
C ALA A 308 3.20 22.17 0.79
N LEU A 309 2.07 21.54 0.46
CA LEU A 309 1.13 21.08 1.47
C LEU A 309 1.79 20.12 2.48
N LYS A 310 2.69 19.25 2.03
CA LYS A 310 3.44 18.32 2.89
C LYS A 310 4.29 19.01 3.96
N GLU A 311 4.70 20.28 3.78
CA GLU A 311 5.53 21.01 4.75
C GLU A 311 4.78 21.33 6.06
N TYR A 312 3.45 21.29 6.03
CA TYR A 312 2.61 21.44 7.21
C TYR A 312 2.50 20.16 8.04
N ARG A 313 2.90 19.01 7.49
CA ARG A 313 2.86 17.73 8.19
C ARG A 313 3.71 17.77 9.45
N GLU A 314 3.20 17.15 10.51
CA GLU A 314 3.76 17.10 11.86
C GLU A 314 3.89 18.47 12.56
N ARG A 315 3.40 19.54 11.93
CA ARG A 315 3.46 20.92 12.44
C ARG A 315 2.08 21.48 12.73
N LYS A 316 1.19 21.46 11.76
CA LYS A 316 -0.14 22.09 11.82
C LYS A 316 -1.21 21.23 11.18
N SER A 317 -2.44 21.36 11.63
CA SER A 317 -3.61 21.00 10.83
C SER A 317 -3.82 22.04 9.74
N VAL A 318 -4.45 21.65 8.62
CA VAL A 318 -4.66 22.56 7.50
C VAL A 318 -6.13 22.59 7.12
N LEU A 319 -6.69 23.80 7.03
CA LEU A 319 -7.99 24.04 6.41
C LEU A 319 -7.75 24.51 4.97
N LEU A 320 -7.99 23.64 4.01
CA LEU A 320 -7.97 23.98 2.59
C LEU A 320 -9.32 24.58 2.21
N VAL A 321 -9.31 25.75 1.59
CA VAL A 321 -10.51 26.51 1.19
C VAL A 321 -10.47 26.76 -0.30
N PHE A 322 -11.23 25.98 -1.06
CA PHE A 322 -11.41 26.17 -2.49
C PHE A 322 -12.54 27.15 -2.72
N TYR A 323 -12.24 28.28 -3.36
CA TYR A 323 -13.14 29.39 -3.46
C TYR A 323 -13.47 29.81 -4.91
N SER A 324 -14.66 30.37 -5.08
CA SER A 324 -15.06 31.18 -6.25
C SER A 324 -15.59 32.53 -5.83
N GLN A 325 -15.64 33.48 -6.76
CA GLN A 325 -16.21 34.81 -6.50
C GLN A 325 -17.46 35.00 -7.38
N PRO A 326 -18.50 35.64 -6.86
CA PRO A 326 -18.65 36.28 -5.55
C PRO A 326 -19.08 35.31 -4.40
N PHE A 327 -19.36 34.06 -4.72
CA PHE A 327 -20.00 33.11 -3.79
C PHE A 327 -19.26 32.94 -2.45
N SER A 328 -17.94 32.85 -2.47
CA SER A 328 -17.12 32.64 -1.28
C SER A 328 -16.76 33.92 -0.52
N ALA A 329 -17.19 35.09 -0.99
CA ALA A 329 -16.75 36.37 -0.41
C ALA A 329 -17.06 36.49 1.08
N GLN A 330 -18.29 36.16 1.49
CA GLN A 330 -18.70 36.21 2.89
C GLN A 330 -17.86 35.26 3.74
N ARG A 331 -17.70 34.02 3.29
CA ARG A 331 -16.92 32.99 4.01
C ARG A 331 -15.46 33.38 4.19
N LEU A 332 -14.84 33.91 3.17
CA LEU A 332 -13.46 34.41 3.23
C LEU A 332 -13.31 35.59 4.22
N ALA A 333 -14.28 36.49 4.27
CA ALA A 333 -14.29 37.56 5.27
C ALA A 333 -14.47 37.03 6.71
N GLU A 334 -15.28 35.99 6.91
CA GLU A 334 -15.41 35.30 8.19
C GLU A 334 -14.08 34.66 8.61
N LEU A 335 -13.46 33.88 7.71
CA LEU A 335 -12.16 33.26 7.96
C LEU A 335 -11.08 34.29 8.28
N THR A 336 -11.08 35.44 7.59
CA THR A 336 -10.15 36.55 7.87
C THR A 336 -10.28 37.05 9.31
N ARG A 337 -11.52 37.21 9.81
CA ARG A 337 -11.77 37.67 11.19
C ARG A 337 -11.34 36.65 12.24
N VAL A 338 -11.53 35.37 11.98
CA VAL A 338 -11.26 34.29 12.94
C VAL A 338 -9.88 33.68 12.81
N TYR A 339 -9.12 34.07 11.81
CA TYR A 339 -7.81 33.48 11.48
C TYR A 339 -6.83 33.47 12.67
N PRO A 340 -6.72 34.57 13.51
CA PRO A 340 -5.85 34.49 14.68
C PRO A 340 -6.25 33.38 15.67
N ARG A 341 -7.54 33.07 15.79
CA ARG A 341 -8.03 31.98 16.64
C ARG A 341 -7.70 30.59 16.02
N LEU A 342 -7.81 30.44 14.71
CA LEU A 342 -7.42 29.22 14.02
C LEU A 342 -5.91 28.95 14.17
N GLN A 343 -5.08 29.97 14.00
CA GLN A 343 -3.64 29.87 14.22
C GLN A 343 -3.29 29.45 15.66
N SER A 344 -3.92 30.10 16.66
CA SER A 344 -3.69 29.76 18.06
C SER A 344 -4.14 28.34 18.40
N SER A 345 -5.11 27.77 17.65
CA SER A 345 -5.53 26.38 17.75
C SER A 345 -4.65 25.41 16.95
N GLY A 346 -3.52 25.87 16.38
CA GLY A 346 -2.58 25.02 15.62
C GLY A 346 -3.03 24.68 14.20
N ALA A 347 -3.97 25.44 13.64
CA ALA A 347 -4.43 25.24 12.26
C ALA A 347 -3.94 26.36 11.34
N GLU A 348 -3.63 26.01 10.09
CA GLU A 348 -3.34 26.95 9.01
C GLU A 348 -4.50 26.95 8.01
N VAL A 349 -4.75 28.10 7.38
CA VAL A 349 -5.73 28.22 6.29
C VAL A 349 -4.98 28.43 4.99
N ILE A 350 -5.30 27.65 3.95
CA ILE A 350 -4.77 27.83 2.61
C ILE A 350 -5.95 28.02 1.65
N ALA A 351 -6.04 29.19 1.04
CA ALA A 351 -7.08 29.48 0.04
C ALA A 351 -6.58 29.15 -1.37
N ILE A 352 -7.42 28.46 -2.15
CA ILE A 352 -7.10 27.93 -3.47
C ILE A 352 -8.22 28.38 -4.42
N ALA A 353 -7.88 29.03 -5.51
CA ALA A 353 -8.85 29.44 -6.51
C ALA A 353 -9.43 28.25 -7.26
N LEU A 354 -10.76 28.17 -7.34
CA LEU A 354 -11.43 27.25 -8.28
C LEU A 354 -11.26 27.76 -9.72
N PRO A 355 -11.35 26.89 -10.74
CA PRO A 355 -11.24 27.30 -12.14
C PRO A 355 -12.14 28.49 -12.48
N GLY A 356 -11.54 29.54 -13.05
CA GLY A 356 -12.26 30.78 -13.41
C GLY A 356 -12.46 31.78 -12.28
N ALA A 357 -12.06 31.44 -11.04
CA ALA A 357 -12.14 32.40 -9.94
C ALA A 357 -11.01 33.46 -10.04
N PRO A 358 -11.33 34.75 -9.86
CA PRO A 358 -10.30 35.78 -9.82
C PRO A 358 -9.43 35.62 -8.57
N PRO A 359 -8.15 36.04 -8.63
CA PRO A 359 -7.26 35.99 -7.48
C PRO A 359 -7.77 36.91 -6.37
N LEU A 360 -7.70 36.45 -5.12
CA LEU A 360 -8.06 37.23 -3.94
C LEU A 360 -7.11 38.42 -3.76
N GLN A 361 -7.65 39.52 -3.25
CA GLN A 361 -6.84 40.59 -2.70
C GLN A 361 -6.16 40.13 -1.42
N SER A 362 -5.34 40.99 -0.78
CA SER A 362 -4.57 40.64 0.42
C SER A 362 -5.41 39.92 1.48
N GLN A 363 -4.96 38.75 1.91
CA GLN A 363 -5.53 37.96 3.00
C GLN A 363 -4.46 37.75 4.08
N PRO A 364 -4.84 37.55 5.34
CA PRO A 364 -3.88 37.25 6.41
C PRO A 364 -3.32 35.85 6.34
N PHE A 365 -3.93 34.94 5.56
CA PHE A 365 -3.53 33.56 5.36
C PHE A 365 -2.98 33.32 3.94
N PRO A 366 -2.22 32.26 3.70
CA PRO A 366 -1.73 31.86 2.38
C PRO A 366 -2.84 31.74 1.32
N VAL A 367 -2.61 32.37 0.16
CA VAL A 367 -3.45 32.23 -1.03
C VAL A 367 -2.58 31.63 -2.12
N ALA A 368 -2.92 30.44 -2.60
CA ALA A 368 -2.24 29.79 -3.69
C ALA A 368 -2.55 30.52 -5.02
N THR A 369 -1.51 30.93 -5.73
CA THR A 369 -1.62 31.58 -7.05
C THR A 369 -1.14 30.64 -8.16
N ASP A 370 0.04 30.07 -8.02
CA ASP A 370 0.57 29.04 -8.91
C ASP A 370 0.31 27.65 -8.29
N GLY A 371 0.01 26.65 -9.13
CA GLY A 371 -0.40 25.31 -8.66
C GLY A 371 -1.86 25.19 -8.19
N ALA A 372 -2.60 26.32 -8.13
CA ALA A 372 -3.98 26.34 -7.66
C ALA A 372 -4.94 25.54 -8.54
N GLN A 373 -4.75 25.56 -9.85
CA GLN A 373 -5.64 24.88 -10.79
C GLN A 373 -5.48 23.37 -10.72
N GLU A 374 -4.27 22.86 -10.63
CA GLU A 374 -3.98 21.44 -10.45
C GLU A 374 -4.50 20.93 -9.11
N ALA A 375 -4.27 21.69 -8.04
CA ALA A 375 -4.82 21.37 -6.72
C ALA A 375 -6.36 21.34 -6.76
N ALA A 376 -7.01 22.34 -7.35
CA ALA A 376 -8.47 22.37 -7.48
C ALA A 376 -8.97 21.13 -8.26
N THR A 377 -8.37 20.83 -9.40
CA THR A 377 -8.75 19.67 -10.24
C THR A 377 -8.61 18.36 -9.47
N ALA A 378 -7.51 18.15 -8.75
CA ALA A 378 -7.29 16.92 -7.98
C ALA A 378 -8.27 16.77 -6.81
N TYR A 379 -8.58 17.86 -6.11
CA TYR A 379 -9.51 17.83 -4.97
C TYR A 379 -10.98 17.78 -5.38
N LEU A 380 -11.34 18.13 -6.61
CA LEU A 380 -12.68 17.89 -7.16
C LEU A 380 -13.06 16.41 -7.11
N LEU A 381 -12.10 15.49 -7.21
CA LEU A 381 -12.32 14.06 -7.08
C LEU A 381 -12.89 13.68 -5.71
N LEU A 382 -12.57 14.46 -4.66
CA LEU A 382 -13.01 14.23 -3.29
C LEU A 382 -14.40 14.82 -2.99
N ARG A 383 -15.10 15.35 -4.00
CA ARG A 383 -16.41 16.01 -3.89
C ARG A 383 -17.59 15.05 -3.82
N ARG A 384 -17.43 13.77 -4.13
CA ARG A 384 -18.53 12.81 -4.14
C ARG A 384 -19.21 12.72 -2.77
N THR A 385 -20.55 12.64 -2.76
CA THR A 385 -21.37 12.53 -1.55
C THR A 385 -22.12 11.20 -1.51
N LEU A 386 -22.76 10.87 -0.39
CA LEU A 386 -23.62 9.70 -0.29
C LEU A 386 -24.91 9.88 -1.11
N SER A 387 -25.43 11.09 -1.20
CA SER A 387 -26.62 11.43 -2.00
C SER A 387 -26.35 11.41 -3.52
N ASP A 388 -25.12 11.66 -3.93
CA ASP A 388 -24.70 11.62 -5.32
C ASP A 388 -23.36 10.87 -5.52
N PRO A 389 -23.35 9.55 -5.30
CA PRO A 389 -22.15 8.74 -5.47
C PRO A 389 -21.75 8.58 -6.95
N GLY A 390 -22.67 8.91 -7.87
CA GLY A 390 -22.45 8.85 -9.31
C GLY A 390 -21.98 10.15 -9.92
N LYS A 391 -21.80 11.20 -9.14
CA LYS A 391 -21.40 12.52 -9.64
C LYS A 391 -20.18 12.42 -10.53
N THR A 392 -20.32 12.93 -11.75
CA THR A 392 -19.25 12.89 -12.74
C THR A 392 -18.07 13.69 -12.21
N ILE A 393 -16.88 13.09 -12.24
CA ILE A 393 -15.64 13.72 -11.78
C ILE A 393 -15.33 14.99 -12.57
N LEU A 394 -15.76 15.01 -13.82
CA LEU A 394 -15.56 16.11 -14.78
C LEU A 394 -16.80 17.03 -14.86
N GLY A 395 -17.71 16.93 -13.86
CA GLY A 395 -18.88 17.80 -13.78
C GLY A 395 -18.54 19.24 -13.40
N GLU A 396 -19.56 20.09 -13.31
CA GLU A 396 -19.41 21.47 -12.87
C GLU A 396 -18.68 21.59 -11.55
N ALA A 397 -17.69 22.46 -11.49
CA ALA A 397 -16.98 22.75 -10.25
C ALA A 397 -17.96 23.38 -9.23
N PRO A 398 -17.91 23.00 -7.94
CA PRO A 398 -18.67 23.68 -6.91
C PRO A 398 -18.21 25.13 -6.82
N SER A 399 -19.09 25.98 -6.29
CA SER A 399 -18.68 27.38 -6.04
C SER A 399 -17.84 27.50 -4.77
N HIS A 400 -17.85 26.47 -3.92
CA HIS A 400 -17.09 26.46 -2.65
C HIS A 400 -16.92 25.04 -2.13
N MET A 401 -15.75 24.72 -1.61
CA MET A 401 -15.49 23.47 -0.85
C MET A 401 -14.36 23.67 0.16
N GLU A 402 -14.48 23.05 1.33
CA GLU A 402 -13.45 23.10 2.36
C GLU A 402 -13.09 21.68 2.81
N PHE A 403 -11.79 21.47 3.10
CA PHE A 403 -11.27 20.20 3.63
C PHE A 403 -10.42 20.47 4.86
N LEU A 404 -10.69 19.74 5.94
CA LEU A 404 -9.88 19.80 7.16
C LEU A 404 -8.91 18.61 7.17
N LEU A 405 -7.62 18.93 7.15
CA LEU A 405 -6.54 17.96 7.25
C LEU A 405 -5.96 17.98 8.67
N ASP A 406 -5.64 16.79 9.18
CA ASP A 406 -4.93 16.69 10.44
C ASP A 406 -3.43 17.01 10.27
N ARG A 407 -2.72 17.12 11.40
CA ARG A 407 -1.27 17.37 11.40
C ARG A 407 -0.43 16.26 10.75
N PHE A 408 -1.01 15.10 10.44
CA PHE A 408 -0.34 14.01 9.72
C PHE A 408 -0.58 14.07 8.22
N GLY A 409 -1.41 15.02 7.77
CA GLY A 409 -1.71 15.27 6.36
C GLY A 409 -2.89 14.47 5.81
N TYR A 410 -3.74 13.87 6.66
CA TYR A 410 -4.93 13.14 6.22
C TYR A 410 -6.17 14.02 6.23
N VAL A 411 -7.01 13.92 5.21
CA VAL A 411 -8.33 14.54 5.18
C VAL A 411 -9.22 13.85 6.21
N ARG A 412 -9.74 14.64 7.18
CA ARG A 412 -10.53 14.14 8.30
C ARG A 412 -11.98 14.56 8.26
N ALA A 413 -12.25 15.69 7.63
CA ALA A 413 -13.60 16.22 7.46
C ALA A 413 -13.64 17.10 6.21
N ARG A 414 -14.83 17.34 5.69
CA ARG A 414 -15.03 18.27 4.60
C ARG A 414 -16.38 18.98 4.75
N TRP A 415 -16.47 20.15 4.13
CA TRP A 415 -17.69 20.92 4.05
C TRP A 415 -17.97 21.36 2.61
N LEU A 416 -19.12 20.94 2.10
CA LEU A 416 -19.59 21.18 0.73
C LEU A 416 -20.97 21.84 0.81
N PRO A 417 -21.05 23.17 1.04
CA PRO A 417 -22.30 23.85 1.35
C PRO A 417 -23.36 23.79 0.26
N GLN A 418 -23.00 23.38 -0.96
CA GLN A 418 -23.90 23.30 -2.10
C GLN A 418 -24.28 21.87 -2.50
N ASP A 419 -23.48 20.88 -2.12
CA ASP A 419 -23.62 19.51 -2.59
C ASP A 419 -24.35 18.60 -1.57
N GLU A 420 -24.49 19.04 -0.32
CA GLU A 420 -25.09 18.25 0.74
C GLU A 420 -26.37 18.92 1.25
N GLU A 421 -27.53 18.35 0.89
CA GLU A 421 -28.77 18.68 1.56
C GLU A 421 -28.65 18.37 3.05
N GLY A 422 -28.80 19.40 3.90
CA GLY A 422 -28.66 19.25 5.33
C GLY A 422 -27.24 19.39 5.89
N ALA A 423 -26.27 19.87 5.10
CA ALA A 423 -24.95 20.23 5.62
C ALA A 423 -25.01 21.30 6.73
N GLY A 424 -26.18 21.83 7.01
CA GLY A 424 -26.47 22.80 8.07
C GLY A 424 -25.63 24.07 7.90
N GLU A 425 -25.43 24.77 9.02
CA GLU A 425 -24.48 25.89 9.03
C GLU A 425 -23.03 25.41 8.86
N GLY A 426 -22.77 24.11 9.15
CA GLY A 426 -21.45 23.49 8.99
C GLY A 426 -20.36 24.31 9.65
N TRP A 427 -19.29 24.58 8.92
CA TRP A 427 -18.17 25.38 9.42
C TRP A 427 -18.40 26.90 9.36
N ARG A 428 -19.58 27.38 8.98
CA ARG A 428 -19.98 28.80 9.25
C ARG A 428 -20.04 29.06 10.74
N ASP A 429 -20.45 28.09 11.55
CA ASP A 429 -20.21 28.13 12.98
C ASP A 429 -18.72 27.94 13.26
N THR A 430 -18.06 29.04 13.57
CA THR A 430 -16.63 29.06 13.90
C THR A 430 -16.31 28.20 15.11
N GLN A 431 -17.20 28.14 16.11
CA GLN A 431 -16.96 27.35 17.31
C GLN A 431 -16.98 25.86 16.97
N PHE A 432 -17.95 25.44 16.14
CA PHE A 432 -18.00 24.07 15.65
C PHE A 432 -16.73 23.67 14.88
N LEU A 433 -16.22 24.53 13.99
CA LEU A 433 -14.94 24.29 13.29
C LEU A 433 -13.77 24.14 14.27
N LEU A 434 -13.66 25.03 15.27
CA LEU A 434 -12.61 24.96 16.29
C LEU A 434 -12.68 23.66 17.10
N ASP A 435 -13.90 23.21 17.43
CA ASP A 435 -14.11 21.95 18.13
C ASP A 435 -13.65 20.74 17.27
N GLN A 436 -13.83 20.79 15.94
CA GLN A 436 -13.32 19.75 15.05
C GLN A 436 -11.78 19.74 15.02
N ILE A 437 -11.14 20.92 14.95
CA ILE A 437 -9.67 21.04 15.00
C ILE A 437 -9.14 20.51 16.33
N GLU A 438 -9.78 20.85 17.44
CA GLU A 438 -9.37 20.33 18.76
C GLU A 438 -9.53 18.79 18.85
N ARG A 439 -10.59 18.22 18.27
CA ARG A 439 -10.79 16.77 18.23
C ARG A 439 -9.64 16.06 17.54
N ILE A 440 -9.22 16.51 16.35
CA ILE A 440 -8.10 15.87 15.62
C ILE A 440 -6.76 16.05 16.34
N HIS A 441 -6.58 17.12 17.10
CA HIS A 441 -5.36 17.33 17.90
C HIS A 441 -5.27 16.41 19.11
N ARG A 442 -6.40 16.02 19.69
CA ARG A 442 -6.46 15.09 20.83
C ARG A 442 -6.23 13.63 20.42
N GLU A 443 -6.38 13.32 19.14
CA GLU A 443 -6.18 11.94 18.66
C GLU A 443 -4.71 11.55 18.75
N PRO A 444 -4.43 10.33 19.25
CA PRO A 444 -3.09 9.77 19.17
C PRO A 444 -2.69 9.57 17.70
N ARG A 445 -1.39 9.50 17.43
CA ARG A 445 -0.90 9.11 16.11
C ARG A 445 -1.38 7.68 15.83
N ILE A 446 -2.36 7.54 14.98
CA ILE A 446 -2.81 6.24 14.50
C ILE A 446 -2.00 5.95 13.22
N LEU A 447 -1.38 4.79 13.15
CA LEU A 447 -0.74 4.35 11.93
C LEU A 447 -1.84 4.05 10.91
N PRO A 448 -1.86 4.74 9.77
CA PRO A 448 -2.79 4.41 8.71
C PRO A 448 -2.52 2.97 8.24
N PRO A 449 -3.49 2.31 7.60
CA PRO A 449 -3.20 1.07 6.90
C PRO A 449 -2.01 1.32 5.97
N PRO A 450 -1.10 0.35 5.84
CA PRO A 450 0.10 0.50 5.02
C PRO A 450 -0.34 0.98 3.63
N ASP A 451 0.06 2.18 3.28
CA ASP A 451 -0.09 2.66 1.91
C ASP A 451 0.90 1.88 1.04
N ASP A 452 0.47 1.37 -0.11
CA ASP A 452 1.36 0.68 -1.04
C ASP A 452 2.39 1.64 -1.67
N HIS A 453 2.31 2.92 -1.28
CA HIS A 453 3.19 3.96 -1.75
C HIS A 453 4.23 4.29 -0.69
N VAL A 454 5.43 3.85 -0.96
CA VAL A 454 6.64 4.35 -0.29
C VAL A 454 7.03 5.62 -1.04
N HIS A 455 6.86 6.76 -0.38
CA HIS A 455 7.49 8.01 -0.80
C HIS A 455 8.96 7.98 -0.43
#